data_aec1a5900d4cd1245c45a3d887c28ddd
#
_entry.id   aec1a5900d4cd1245c45a3d887c28ddd
#
_cell.length_a   1.000
_cell.length_b   1.000
_cell.length_c   1.000
_cell.angle_alpha   90.00
_cell.angle_beta   90.00
_cell.angle_gamma   90.00
#
_symmetry.space_group_name_H-M   'P 1'
#
loop_
_entity.id
_entity.type
_entity.pdbx_description
1 polymer ?
#
loop_
_entity_poly.entity_id
_entity_poly.type
_entity_poly.pdbx_seq_one_letter_code
_entity_poly.pdbx_strand_id
1 'polypeptide(L)'
;MEDVLAVYTRPHDHDHPLVCLDETSKQLVAETRMPIPMKAGRPARFDYEYERNGVANIFMMFAPLEGWRRVEVTDRHAAVDYAQVLKDLADVHFASASTIVLVQDNLSVHSKASLYQAFPAAEARRLVERFEWHYTPKHGSWLNLAESELGVLTKQCLDRRIPDKQTLIDEIAAWQHDRNANHTKADWQFSTQNARTKLKHLYPSI
;
A
#
# COMPACT_ATOMS: atom_id res chain seq x y z
N MET A 1 -0.20 9.16 -16.24
CA MET A 1 -1.51 8.51 -16.26
C MET A 1 -1.58 7.37 -17.28
N GLU A 2 -1.44 7.61 -18.57
CA GLU A 2 -1.54 6.55 -19.60
C GLU A 2 -0.49 5.45 -19.42
N ASP A 3 0.71 5.78 -18.96
CA ASP A 3 1.76 4.82 -18.62
C ASP A 3 1.25 3.79 -17.58
N VAL A 4 0.68 4.24 -16.46
CA VAL A 4 0.12 3.36 -15.42
C VAL A 4 -1.06 2.55 -15.94
N LEU A 5 -1.95 3.18 -16.75
CA LEU A 5 -3.07 2.48 -17.36
C LEU A 5 -2.62 1.38 -18.34
N ALA A 6 -1.54 1.64 -19.08
CA ALA A 6 -0.94 0.63 -19.97
C ALA A 6 -0.36 -0.55 -19.17
N VAL A 7 0.26 -0.30 -18.01
CA VAL A 7 0.75 -1.36 -17.11
C VAL A 7 -0.41 -2.25 -16.65
N TYR A 8 -1.54 -1.68 -16.24
CA TYR A 8 -2.70 -2.44 -15.76
C TYR A 8 -3.40 -3.29 -16.83
N THR A 9 -3.14 -3.05 -18.10
CA THR A 9 -3.65 -3.87 -19.21
C THR A 9 -2.75 -5.02 -19.58
N ARG A 10 -1.55 -5.12 -18.99
CA ARG A 10 -0.62 -6.22 -19.25
C ARG A 10 -1.18 -7.54 -18.71
N PRO A 11 -0.97 -8.65 -19.42
CA PRO A 11 -1.32 -9.97 -18.90
C PRO A 11 -0.48 -10.28 -17.66
N HIS A 12 -0.99 -11.17 -16.82
CA HIS A 12 -0.23 -11.66 -15.67
C HIS A 12 1.03 -12.39 -16.13
N ASP A 13 2.17 -12.05 -15.55
CA ASP A 13 3.48 -12.63 -15.82
C ASP A 13 4.24 -12.82 -14.51
N HIS A 14 4.56 -14.07 -14.18
CA HIS A 14 5.29 -14.41 -12.96
C HIS A 14 6.75 -13.92 -12.94
N ASP A 15 7.36 -13.76 -14.11
CA ASP A 15 8.72 -13.22 -14.23
C ASP A 15 8.75 -11.69 -14.11
N HIS A 16 7.59 -11.05 -14.34
CA HIS A 16 7.39 -9.60 -14.26
C HIS A 16 6.13 -9.25 -13.45
N PRO A 17 6.07 -9.63 -12.16
CA PRO A 17 4.90 -9.39 -11.33
C PRO A 17 4.63 -7.89 -11.18
N LEU A 18 3.36 -7.52 -11.30
CA LEU A 18 2.89 -6.17 -11.03
C LEU A 18 2.64 -5.99 -9.53
N VAL A 19 3.32 -5.02 -8.94
CA VAL A 19 3.14 -4.63 -7.53
C VAL A 19 2.84 -3.14 -7.44
N CYS A 20 1.77 -2.79 -6.74
CA CYS A 20 1.44 -1.43 -6.35
C CYS A 20 1.92 -1.18 -4.93
N LEU A 21 2.56 -0.04 -4.67
CA LEU A 21 3.06 0.35 -3.36
C LEU A 21 2.51 1.72 -2.97
N ASP A 22 2.07 1.83 -1.71
CA ASP A 22 1.60 3.08 -1.11
C ASP A 22 1.74 3.01 0.41
N GLU A 23 1.63 4.17 1.09
CA GLU A 23 1.66 4.22 2.54
C GLU A 23 0.52 5.05 3.12
N THR A 24 0.24 4.78 4.39
CA THR A 24 -0.66 5.58 5.22
C THR A 24 -0.20 5.59 6.67
N SER A 25 -0.74 6.51 7.45
CA SER A 25 -0.47 6.58 8.89
C SER A 25 -1.73 6.22 9.67
N LYS A 26 -1.55 5.48 10.78
CA LYS A 26 -2.60 5.19 11.75
C LYS A 26 -2.27 5.81 13.08
N GLN A 27 -3.15 6.68 13.58
CA GLN A 27 -3.06 7.15 14.96
C GLN A 27 -3.45 6.02 15.92
N LEU A 28 -2.59 5.75 16.90
CA LEU A 28 -2.85 4.79 17.96
C LEU A 28 -3.64 5.49 19.07
N VAL A 29 -4.77 4.88 19.44
CA VAL A 29 -5.74 5.48 20.35
C VAL A 29 -6.23 4.41 21.32
N ALA A 30 -5.97 4.61 22.63
CA ALA A 30 -6.46 3.74 23.68
C ALA A 30 -7.77 4.28 24.29
N GLU A 31 -8.55 3.35 24.83
CA GLU A 31 -9.74 3.66 25.63
C GLU A 31 -9.32 4.13 27.03
N THR A 32 -9.87 5.24 27.50
CA THR A 32 -9.68 5.70 28.89
C THR A 32 -10.57 4.93 29.86
N ARG A 33 -11.68 4.38 29.36
CA ARG A 33 -12.65 3.57 30.13
C ARG A 33 -13.07 2.35 29.32
N MET A 34 -13.33 1.25 29.99
CA MET A 34 -13.78 0.03 29.34
C MET A 34 -15.12 0.26 28.63
N PRO A 35 -15.21 -0.03 27.31
CA PRO A 35 -16.46 0.09 26.59
C PRO A 35 -17.57 -0.78 27.18
N ILE A 36 -18.80 -0.29 27.15
CA ILE A 36 -19.97 -1.07 27.56
C ILE A 36 -20.41 -1.91 26.35
N PRO A 37 -20.32 -3.25 26.41
CA PRO A 37 -20.69 -4.11 25.29
C PRO A 37 -22.19 -4.01 24.96
N MET A 38 -22.53 -4.30 23.71
CA MET A 38 -23.93 -4.38 23.27
C MET A 38 -24.67 -5.48 24.02
N LYS A 39 -25.96 -5.24 24.26
CA LYS A 39 -26.93 -6.22 24.79
C LYS A 39 -28.24 -6.08 24.00
N ALA A 40 -29.13 -7.06 24.10
CA ALA A 40 -30.43 -6.98 23.44
C ALA A 40 -31.16 -5.67 23.82
N GLY A 41 -31.54 -4.88 22.79
CA GLY A 41 -32.17 -3.57 22.95
C GLY A 41 -31.26 -2.43 23.43
N ARG A 42 -29.96 -2.65 23.55
CA ARG A 42 -28.98 -1.61 23.95
C ARG A 42 -27.72 -1.70 23.05
N PRO A 43 -27.42 -0.65 22.25
CA PRO A 43 -26.19 -0.61 21.46
C PRO A 43 -24.95 -0.54 22.36
N ALA A 44 -23.79 -0.93 21.82
CA ALA A 44 -22.51 -0.70 22.49
C ALA A 44 -22.30 0.81 22.75
N ARG A 45 -21.65 1.13 23.85
CA ARG A 45 -21.30 2.52 24.19
C ARG A 45 -19.82 2.65 24.43
N PHE A 46 -19.21 3.65 23.82
CA PHE A 46 -17.81 4.01 23.96
C PHE A 46 -17.74 5.38 24.64
N ASP A 47 -16.71 5.60 25.44
CA ASP A 47 -16.43 6.94 25.95
C ASP A 47 -15.92 7.82 24.80
N TYR A 48 -16.24 9.11 24.81
CA TYR A 48 -15.70 10.07 23.86
C TYR A 48 -14.24 10.43 24.18
N GLU A 49 -13.81 10.27 25.45
CA GLU A 49 -12.44 10.45 25.86
C GLU A 49 -11.55 9.31 25.34
N TYR A 50 -10.34 9.62 24.99
CA TYR A 50 -9.34 8.65 24.52
C TYR A 50 -7.92 9.11 24.85
N GLU A 51 -6.99 8.17 24.91
CA GLU A 51 -5.57 8.43 25.06
C GLU A 51 -4.85 8.25 23.74
N ARG A 52 -3.99 9.21 23.36
CA ARG A 52 -3.18 9.13 22.14
C ARG A 52 -1.84 8.47 22.45
N ASN A 53 -1.59 7.33 21.83
CA ASN A 53 -0.40 6.50 22.01
C ASN A 53 0.57 6.58 20.83
N GLY A 54 0.59 7.70 20.13
CA GLY A 54 1.48 7.93 18.99
C GLY A 54 0.85 7.59 17.64
N VAL A 55 1.72 7.43 16.66
CA VAL A 55 1.36 7.13 15.28
C VAL A 55 2.24 5.99 14.79
N ALA A 56 1.69 5.04 14.08
CA ALA A 56 2.41 4.05 13.30
C ALA A 56 2.17 4.28 11.80
N ASN A 57 3.14 3.95 10.97
CA ASN A 57 3.04 4.03 9.51
C ASN A 57 2.88 2.64 8.93
N ILE A 58 2.19 2.55 7.82
CA ILE A 58 1.79 1.31 7.17
C ILE A 58 2.18 1.42 5.71
N PHE A 59 3.07 0.54 5.24
CA PHE A 59 3.35 0.35 3.82
C PHE A 59 2.52 -0.81 3.29
N MET A 60 1.80 -0.59 2.21
CA MET A 60 1.02 -1.59 1.49
C MET A 60 1.72 -1.95 0.18
N MET A 61 2.10 -3.20 0.04
CA MET A 61 2.54 -3.80 -1.22
C MET A 61 1.43 -4.72 -1.71
N PHE A 62 0.86 -4.43 -2.86
CA PHE A 62 -0.27 -5.17 -3.41
C PHE A 62 0.01 -5.65 -4.82
N ALA A 63 0.03 -6.97 -5.04
CA ALA A 63 0.07 -7.60 -6.36
C ALA A 63 -1.35 -7.99 -6.80
N PRO A 64 -2.05 -7.13 -7.55
CA PRO A 64 -3.49 -7.27 -7.80
C PRO A 64 -3.84 -8.49 -8.62
N LEU A 65 -2.99 -8.88 -9.56
CA LEU A 65 -3.22 -10.02 -10.46
C LEU A 65 -2.93 -11.37 -9.79
N GLU A 66 -2.11 -11.37 -8.73
CA GLU A 66 -1.80 -12.56 -7.93
C GLU A 66 -2.76 -12.71 -6.74
N GLY A 67 -3.44 -11.64 -6.36
CA GLY A 67 -4.25 -11.60 -5.14
C GLY A 67 -3.37 -11.66 -3.89
N TRP A 68 -2.14 -11.17 -3.97
CA TRP A 68 -1.17 -11.14 -2.89
C TRP A 68 -0.96 -9.73 -2.36
N ARG A 69 -0.81 -9.61 -1.05
CA ARG A 69 -0.40 -8.37 -0.38
C ARG A 69 0.54 -8.65 0.77
N ARG A 70 1.38 -7.67 1.01
CA ARG A 70 2.21 -7.57 2.21
C ARG A 70 2.01 -6.18 2.82
N VAL A 71 1.85 -6.14 4.13
CA VAL A 71 1.70 -4.89 4.88
C VAL A 71 2.79 -4.84 5.94
N GLU A 72 3.60 -3.78 5.90
CA GLU A 72 4.64 -3.53 6.89
C GLU A 72 4.25 -2.35 7.78
N VAL A 73 4.39 -2.54 9.10
CA VAL A 73 4.11 -1.51 10.10
C VAL A 73 5.44 -0.97 10.64
N THR A 74 5.68 0.31 10.40
CA THR A 74 6.93 1.00 10.76
C THR A 74 6.65 2.15 11.72
N ASP A 75 7.71 2.64 12.38
CA ASP A 75 7.62 3.84 13.22
C ASP A 75 7.64 5.13 12.41
N ARG A 76 8.23 5.08 11.22
CA ARG A 76 8.37 6.22 10.30
C ARG A 76 8.14 5.75 8.87
N HIS A 77 7.93 6.70 7.96
CA HIS A 77 7.88 6.48 6.51
C HIS A 77 9.04 7.26 5.84
N ALA A 78 10.25 7.09 6.38
CA ALA A 78 11.45 7.73 5.84
C ALA A 78 12.00 6.97 4.63
N ALA A 79 12.92 7.60 3.89
CA ALA A 79 13.58 7.00 2.73
C ALA A 79 14.22 5.64 3.03
N VAL A 80 14.76 5.46 4.25
CA VAL A 80 15.37 4.19 4.69
C VAL A 80 14.31 3.10 4.90
N ASP A 81 13.15 3.44 5.49
CA ASP A 81 12.05 2.49 5.70
C ASP A 81 11.50 2.02 4.34
N TYR A 82 11.25 2.95 3.42
CA TYR A 82 10.84 2.65 2.06
C TYR A 82 11.89 1.78 1.32
N ALA A 83 13.17 2.09 1.43
CA ALA A 83 14.23 1.32 0.79
C ALA A 83 14.29 -0.12 1.32
N GLN A 84 14.05 -0.32 2.63
CA GLN A 84 13.98 -1.66 3.22
C GLN A 84 12.77 -2.44 2.69
N VAL A 85 11.61 -1.81 2.59
CA VAL A 85 10.40 -2.40 1.99
C VAL A 85 10.67 -2.86 0.56
N LEU A 86 11.35 -2.07 -0.27
CA LEU A 86 11.73 -2.46 -1.63
C LEU A 86 12.73 -3.62 -1.65
N LYS A 87 13.70 -3.63 -0.72
CA LYS A 87 14.65 -4.73 -0.62
C LYS A 87 13.95 -6.04 -0.28
N ASP A 88 13.06 -6.02 0.70
CA ASP A 88 12.30 -7.22 1.11
C ASP A 88 11.36 -7.69 -0.02
N LEU A 89 10.76 -6.75 -0.75
CA LEU A 89 9.96 -7.06 -1.93
C LEU A 89 10.79 -7.80 -3.00
N ALA A 90 12.00 -7.32 -3.29
CA ALA A 90 12.87 -7.88 -4.31
C ALA A 90 13.56 -9.18 -3.90
N ASP A 91 14.01 -9.29 -2.64
CA ASP A 91 14.90 -10.38 -2.20
C ASP A 91 14.15 -11.51 -1.47
N VAL A 92 12.97 -11.22 -0.91
CA VAL A 92 12.17 -12.19 -0.13
C VAL A 92 10.90 -12.58 -0.86
N HIS A 93 10.07 -11.58 -1.23
CA HIS A 93 8.72 -11.86 -1.72
C HIS A 93 8.69 -12.24 -3.20
N PHE A 94 9.51 -11.60 -4.03
CA PHE A 94 9.60 -11.85 -5.47
C PHE A 94 11.05 -12.17 -5.89
N ALA A 95 11.76 -12.96 -5.09
CA ALA A 95 13.17 -13.30 -5.32
C ALA A 95 13.41 -13.97 -6.67
N SER A 96 12.44 -14.76 -7.17
CA SER A 96 12.52 -15.48 -8.45
C SER A 96 12.16 -14.64 -9.66
N ALA A 97 11.49 -13.51 -9.49
CA ALA A 97 11.10 -12.63 -10.59
C ALA A 97 12.34 -12.02 -11.28
N SER A 98 12.30 -11.86 -12.59
CA SER A 98 13.36 -11.16 -13.34
C SER A 98 13.35 -9.66 -13.05
N THR A 99 12.18 -9.06 -13.07
CA THR A 99 11.96 -7.63 -12.79
C THR A 99 10.58 -7.45 -12.18
N ILE A 100 10.45 -6.61 -11.17
CA ILE A 100 9.16 -6.28 -10.54
C ILE A 100 8.64 -4.99 -11.17
N VAL A 101 7.44 -5.04 -11.75
CA VAL A 101 6.76 -3.85 -12.29
C VAL A 101 6.15 -3.10 -11.12
N LEU A 102 6.73 -1.98 -10.72
CA LEU A 102 6.35 -1.23 -9.53
C LEU A 102 5.55 0.02 -9.90
N VAL A 103 4.30 0.07 -9.44
CA VAL A 103 3.45 1.26 -9.53
C VAL A 103 3.37 1.92 -8.15
N GLN A 104 3.69 3.20 -8.08
CA GLN A 104 3.68 3.98 -6.84
C GLN A 104 3.35 5.45 -7.12
N ASP A 105 3.11 6.22 -6.07
CA ASP A 105 2.99 7.66 -6.20
C ASP A 105 4.36 8.35 -6.35
N ASN A 106 4.35 9.64 -6.65
CA ASN A 106 5.56 10.43 -6.88
C ASN A 106 5.96 11.23 -5.63
N LEU A 107 5.86 10.62 -4.45
CA LEU A 107 6.35 11.23 -3.21
C LEU A 107 7.89 11.31 -3.24
N SER A 108 8.47 12.31 -2.59
CA SER A 108 9.92 12.55 -2.61
C SER A 108 10.74 11.37 -2.07
N VAL A 109 10.19 10.61 -1.12
CA VAL A 109 10.82 9.40 -0.57
C VAL A 109 10.69 8.19 -1.50
N HIS A 110 9.73 8.19 -2.44
CA HIS A 110 9.51 7.11 -3.41
C HIS A 110 10.43 7.25 -4.63
N SER A 111 11.70 7.46 -4.39
CA SER A 111 12.69 7.67 -5.43
C SER A 111 13.80 6.63 -5.40
N LYS A 112 14.44 6.41 -6.54
CA LYS A 112 15.65 5.57 -6.65
C LYS A 112 16.76 6.05 -5.72
N ALA A 113 16.81 7.37 -5.41
CA ALA A 113 17.79 7.96 -4.50
C ALA A 113 17.67 7.42 -3.07
N SER A 114 16.48 7.03 -2.63
CA SER A 114 16.24 6.46 -1.31
C SER A 114 17.02 5.16 -1.08
N LEU A 115 17.18 4.35 -2.12
CA LEU A 115 18.02 3.14 -2.07
C LEU A 115 19.51 3.47 -1.82
N TYR A 116 20.01 4.55 -2.43
CA TYR A 116 21.39 5.00 -2.22
C TYR A 116 21.62 5.66 -0.85
N GLN A 117 20.55 6.15 -0.21
CA GLN A 117 20.62 6.63 1.18
C GLN A 117 20.67 5.49 2.19
N ALA A 118 20.05 4.36 1.88
CA ALA A 118 19.90 3.23 2.79
C ALA A 118 21.02 2.17 2.62
N PHE A 119 21.53 1.97 1.41
CA PHE A 119 22.44 0.88 1.08
C PHE A 119 23.72 1.35 0.41
N PRO A 120 24.81 0.56 0.47
CA PRO A 120 26.01 0.79 -0.33
C PRO A 120 25.68 0.87 -1.83
N ALA A 121 26.44 1.67 -2.58
CA ALA A 121 26.14 1.98 -3.98
C ALA A 121 25.93 0.75 -4.88
N ALA A 122 26.71 -0.31 -4.70
CA ALA A 122 26.57 -1.55 -5.48
C ALA A 122 25.24 -2.25 -5.20
N GLU A 123 24.81 -2.33 -3.93
CA GLU A 123 23.54 -2.91 -3.53
C GLU A 123 22.35 -2.04 -3.98
N ALA A 124 22.45 -0.74 -3.78
CA ALA A 124 21.45 0.21 -4.26
C ALA A 124 21.24 0.09 -5.79
N ARG A 125 22.33 -0.02 -6.55
CA ARG A 125 22.27 -0.19 -8.00
C ARG A 125 21.61 -1.50 -8.39
N ARG A 126 21.96 -2.61 -7.75
CA ARG A 126 21.33 -3.92 -7.94
C ARG A 126 19.81 -3.83 -7.72
N LEU A 127 19.39 -3.21 -6.61
CA LEU A 127 17.99 -3.04 -6.29
C LEU A 127 17.27 -2.14 -7.30
N VAL A 128 17.87 -1.01 -7.71
CA VAL A 128 17.28 -0.15 -8.75
C VAL A 128 16.97 -0.91 -10.03
N GLU A 129 17.85 -1.84 -10.43
CA GLU A 129 17.73 -2.65 -11.65
C GLU A 129 16.71 -3.79 -11.52
N ARG A 130 16.28 -4.13 -10.29
CA ARG A 130 15.23 -5.12 -10.02
C ARG A 130 13.82 -4.61 -10.31
N PHE A 131 13.62 -3.30 -10.51
CA PHE A 131 12.31 -2.69 -10.66
C PHE A 131 12.15 -1.98 -12.01
N GLU A 132 11.00 -2.19 -12.64
CA GLU A 132 10.44 -1.33 -13.68
C GLU A 132 9.55 -0.28 -12.99
N TRP A 133 9.95 0.99 -13.07
CA TRP A 133 9.41 2.06 -12.25
C TRP A 133 8.29 2.82 -12.97
N HIS A 134 7.08 2.82 -12.41
CA HIS A 134 5.93 3.57 -12.89
C HIS A 134 5.39 4.47 -11.78
N TYR A 135 5.17 5.73 -12.11
CA TYR A 135 4.71 6.73 -11.15
C TYR A 135 3.32 7.26 -11.53
N THR A 136 2.43 7.38 -10.54
CA THR A 136 1.16 8.07 -10.75
C THR A 136 1.41 9.57 -10.97
N PRO A 137 0.58 10.25 -11.77
CA PRO A 137 0.70 11.68 -11.95
C PRO A 137 0.33 12.42 -10.67
N LYS A 138 0.77 13.68 -10.56
CA LYS A 138 0.35 14.57 -9.49
C LYS A 138 -1.19 14.62 -9.42
N HIS A 139 -1.76 14.47 -8.22
CA HIS A 139 -3.20 14.36 -7.97
C HIS A 139 -3.87 13.13 -8.64
N GLY A 140 -3.09 12.11 -8.97
CA GLY A 140 -3.57 10.86 -9.58
C GLY A 140 -3.42 9.63 -8.68
N SER A 141 -3.44 9.80 -7.36
CA SER A 141 -3.31 8.69 -6.39
C SER A 141 -4.38 7.61 -6.58
N TRP A 142 -5.58 7.99 -7.01
CA TRP A 142 -6.65 7.05 -7.34
C TRP A 142 -6.28 6.00 -8.41
N LEU A 143 -5.20 6.23 -9.18
CA LEU A 143 -4.61 5.25 -10.10
C LEU A 143 -3.77 4.19 -9.39
N ASN A 144 -3.40 4.40 -8.11
CA ASN A 144 -2.63 3.43 -7.36
C ASN A 144 -3.57 2.41 -6.71
N LEU A 145 -3.50 1.14 -7.14
CA LEU A 145 -4.32 0.08 -6.56
C LEU A 145 -3.97 -0.21 -5.09
N ALA A 146 -2.76 0.13 -4.63
CA ALA A 146 -2.41 0.01 -3.21
C ALA A 146 -3.20 1.00 -2.34
N GLU A 147 -3.51 2.22 -2.82
CA GLU A 147 -4.41 3.17 -2.14
C GLU A 147 -5.81 2.57 -1.96
N SER A 148 -6.33 1.93 -3.00
CA SER A 148 -7.62 1.24 -2.92
C SER A 148 -7.61 0.11 -1.88
N GLU A 149 -6.53 -0.68 -1.83
CA GLU A 149 -6.39 -1.79 -0.87
C GLU A 149 -6.17 -1.27 0.56
N LEU A 150 -5.48 -0.15 0.76
CA LEU A 150 -5.42 0.57 2.05
C LEU A 150 -6.81 1.04 2.50
N GLY A 151 -7.64 1.49 1.57
CA GLY A 151 -9.05 1.82 1.86
C GLY A 151 -9.86 0.60 2.32
N VAL A 152 -9.63 -0.58 1.73
CA VAL A 152 -10.25 -1.84 2.16
C VAL A 152 -9.73 -2.26 3.54
N LEU A 153 -8.42 -2.22 3.78
CA LEU A 153 -7.81 -2.47 5.08
C LEU A 153 -8.41 -1.57 6.16
N THR A 154 -8.52 -0.28 5.88
CA THR A 154 -9.10 0.68 6.80
C THR A 154 -10.53 0.30 7.18
N LYS A 155 -11.39 0.04 6.22
CA LYS A 155 -12.80 -0.28 6.46
C LYS A 155 -13.02 -1.63 7.15
N GLN A 156 -12.21 -2.63 6.83
CA GLN A 156 -12.40 -4.00 7.33
C GLN A 156 -11.70 -4.26 8.67
N CYS A 157 -10.58 -3.57 8.93
CA CYS A 157 -9.71 -3.88 10.04
C CYS A 157 -9.45 -2.67 10.96
N LEU A 158 -9.19 -1.48 10.38
CA LEU A 158 -8.66 -0.33 11.12
C LEU A 158 -9.68 0.75 11.47
N ASP A 159 -10.97 0.61 11.08
CA ASP A 159 -12.04 1.59 11.41
C ASP A 159 -12.50 1.43 12.86
N ARG A 160 -11.53 1.51 13.78
CA ARG A 160 -11.72 1.42 15.23
C ARG A 160 -10.51 2.01 15.96
N ARG A 161 -10.63 2.19 17.28
CA ARG A 161 -9.51 2.53 18.14
C ARG A 161 -8.57 1.33 18.26
N ILE A 162 -7.28 1.56 18.03
CA ILE A 162 -6.21 0.57 18.17
C ILE A 162 -5.22 1.15 19.16
N PRO A 163 -5.01 0.50 20.33
CA PRO A 163 -4.34 1.14 21.46
C PRO A 163 -2.83 1.24 21.28
N ASP A 164 -2.21 0.32 20.54
CA ASP A 164 -0.76 0.20 20.45
C ASP A 164 -0.32 -0.44 19.12
N LYS A 165 0.99 -0.35 18.85
CA LYS A 165 1.60 -0.86 17.62
C LYS A 165 1.53 -2.39 17.50
N GLN A 166 1.66 -3.14 18.61
CA GLN A 166 1.61 -4.60 18.55
C GLN A 166 0.22 -5.07 18.16
N THR A 167 -0.82 -4.52 18.79
CA THR A 167 -2.22 -4.77 18.40
C THR A 167 -2.45 -4.45 16.92
N LEU A 168 -1.89 -3.34 16.42
CA LEU A 168 -1.99 -2.98 15.00
C LEU A 168 -1.35 -4.04 14.10
N ILE A 169 -0.15 -4.51 14.46
CA ILE A 169 0.57 -5.55 13.71
C ILE A 169 -0.23 -6.85 13.66
N ASP A 170 -0.75 -7.30 14.80
CA ASP A 170 -1.48 -8.56 14.92
C ASP A 170 -2.78 -8.54 14.10
N GLU A 171 -3.52 -7.45 14.16
CA GLU A 171 -4.76 -7.24 13.39
C GLU A 171 -4.50 -7.20 11.88
N ILE A 172 -3.48 -6.47 11.45
CA ILE A 172 -3.08 -6.40 10.05
C ILE A 172 -2.61 -7.78 9.56
N ALA A 173 -1.85 -8.51 10.37
CA ALA A 173 -1.37 -9.85 10.01
C ALA A 173 -2.52 -10.83 9.79
N ALA A 174 -3.53 -10.82 10.66
CA ALA A 174 -4.73 -11.64 10.53
C ALA A 174 -5.52 -11.29 9.26
N TRP A 175 -5.75 -9.99 9.00
CA TRP A 175 -6.43 -9.51 7.80
C TRP A 175 -5.67 -9.89 6.52
N GLN A 176 -4.35 -9.66 6.49
CA GLN A 176 -3.49 -10.02 5.37
C GLN A 176 -3.53 -11.53 5.08
N HIS A 177 -3.45 -12.35 6.14
CA HIS A 177 -3.48 -13.81 6.02
C HIS A 177 -4.78 -14.27 5.33
N ASP A 178 -5.93 -13.81 5.81
CA ASP A 178 -7.24 -14.16 5.24
C ASP A 178 -7.35 -13.77 3.77
N ARG A 179 -6.98 -12.53 3.44
CA ARG A 179 -7.08 -12.05 2.06
C ARG A 179 -6.12 -12.76 1.10
N ASN A 180 -4.91 -13.12 1.56
CA ASN A 180 -3.95 -13.87 0.75
C ASN A 180 -4.39 -15.33 0.58
N ALA A 181 -4.94 -15.97 1.63
CA ALA A 181 -5.50 -17.31 1.55
C ALA A 181 -6.65 -17.42 0.54
N ASN A 182 -7.46 -16.37 0.44
CA ASN A 182 -8.56 -16.27 -0.51
C ASN A 182 -8.15 -15.76 -1.89
N HIS A 183 -6.86 -15.47 -2.14
CA HIS A 183 -6.34 -14.91 -3.40
C HIS A 183 -7.20 -13.75 -3.93
N THR A 184 -7.55 -12.81 -3.05
CA THR A 184 -8.45 -11.70 -3.39
C THR A 184 -7.78 -10.75 -4.38
N LYS A 185 -8.13 -10.86 -5.65
CA LYS A 185 -7.58 -10.07 -6.77
C LYS A 185 -8.30 -8.73 -6.92
N ALA A 186 -7.65 -7.81 -7.64
CA ALA A 186 -8.30 -6.63 -8.18
C ALA A 186 -8.10 -6.59 -9.69
N ASP A 187 -9.18 -6.31 -10.41
CA ASP A 187 -9.20 -6.21 -11.86
C ASP A 187 -9.50 -4.77 -12.27
N TRP A 188 -8.53 -4.14 -12.90
CA TRP A 188 -8.61 -2.73 -13.29
C TRP A 188 -9.39 -2.57 -14.58
N GLN A 189 -10.52 -1.88 -14.53
CA GLN A 189 -11.44 -1.74 -15.66
C GLN A 189 -11.30 -0.42 -16.43
N PHE A 190 -10.66 0.61 -15.84
CA PHE A 190 -10.58 1.93 -16.44
C PHE A 190 -9.42 2.00 -17.44
N SER A 191 -9.74 2.06 -18.73
CA SER A 191 -8.75 2.02 -19.81
C SER A 191 -8.23 3.41 -20.19
N THR A 192 -7.14 3.48 -20.96
CA THR A 192 -6.62 4.70 -21.60
C THR A 192 -7.69 5.39 -22.46
N GLN A 193 -8.51 4.62 -23.19
CA GLN A 193 -9.61 5.17 -23.97
C GLN A 193 -10.67 5.83 -23.08
N ASN A 194 -10.98 5.22 -21.93
CA ASN A 194 -11.88 5.83 -20.94
C ASN A 194 -11.29 7.15 -20.41
N ALA A 195 -9.98 7.18 -20.11
CA ALA A 195 -9.29 8.36 -19.63
C ALA A 195 -9.37 9.51 -20.67
N ARG A 196 -9.05 9.25 -21.90
CA ARG A 196 -9.12 10.24 -23.00
C ARG A 196 -10.51 10.83 -23.20
N THR A 197 -11.54 10.02 -22.93
CA THR A 197 -12.95 10.45 -23.07
C THR A 197 -13.44 11.17 -21.81
N LYS A 198 -13.32 10.54 -20.65
CA LYS A 198 -13.92 11.03 -19.39
C LYS A 198 -13.09 12.15 -18.73
N LEU A 199 -11.78 12.14 -18.95
CA LEU A 199 -10.83 13.08 -18.34
C LEU A 199 -10.22 14.03 -19.38
N LYS A 200 -10.96 14.31 -20.45
CA LYS A 200 -10.49 15.17 -21.57
C LYS A 200 -9.89 16.50 -21.09
N HIS A 201 -10.41 17.07 -20.00
CA HIS A 201 -9.94 18.34 -19.44
C HIS A 201 -8.53 18.27 -18.83
N LEU A 202 -7.98 17.07 -18.58
CA LEU A 202 -6.62 16.87 -18.08
C LEU A 202 -5.58 16.74 -19.23
N TYR A 203 -6.05 16.61 -20.45
CA TYR A 203 -5.16 16.51 -21.63
C TYR A 203 -4.90 17.90 -22.22
N PRO A 204 -3.68 18.14 -22.77
CA PRO A 204 -3.40 19.37 -23.45
C PRO A 204 -4.39 19.61 -24.60
N SER A 205 -4.93 20.82 -24.69
CA SER A 205 -5.68 21.24 -25.88
C SER A 205 -4.67 21.47 -27.00
N ILE A 206 -4.73 20.69 -28.07
CA ILE A 206 -3.96 20.90 -29.31
C ILE A 206 -4.75 21.82 -30.21
#